data_176bd88e6a087c76e6ff17fcbb3133b3
#
_entry.id   176bd88e6a087c76e6ff17fcbb3133b3
#
_cell.length_a   1.000
_cell.length_b   1.000
_cell.length_c   1.000
_cell.angle_alpha   90.00
_cell.angle_beta   90.00
_cell.angle_gamma   90.00
#
_symmetry.space_group_name_H-M   'P 1'
#
loop_
_entity.id
_entity.type
_entity.pdbx_description
1 polymer ?
#
loop_
_entity_poly.entity_id
_entity_poly.type
_entity_poly.pdbx_seq_one_letter_code
_entity_poly.pdbx_strand_id
1 'polypeptide(L)'
;MELIRKGYTAHMVLLATLMVSTFGFSQTGDNSDLQSWNTLGLEYEPNKKWSFGLEQQLRLDENISEISEYFTQLETKYAITKKFDIGLGLRYIRENDNEGNVQGYENHFRFNVDASYKHKINNLELKYRLRYQNKNELGIGTSEGDYAKQYLRLKAAVEYDFDNWKLDPKFSAEIFNRFENEDADQYNKYRLTFGTDYKIKNFGKLGLYYRFEESINVDIPETTHIIGFNYTYTIKNKKK
;
A
#
# COMPACT_ATOMS: atom_id res chain seq x y z
N MET A 1 -29.31 -6.68 28.49
CA MET A 1 -28.22 -5.99 27.76
C MET A 1 -27.15 -6.94 27.20
N GLU A 2 -26.81 -8.03 27.88
CA GLU A 2 -25.82 -9.04 27.42
C GLU A 2 -26.28 -9.89 26.23
N LEU A 3 -27.57 -10.24 26.14
CA LEU A 3 -28.15 -11.00 25.02
C LEU A 3 -28.12 -10.24 23.68
N ILE A 4 -28.30 -8.92 23.71
CA ILE A 4 -28.24 -8.06 22.51
C ILE A 4 -26.79 -8.01 21.98
N ARG A 5 -25.80 -7.96 22.88
CA ARG A 5 -24.38 -7.90 22.53
C ARG A 5 -23.88 -9.20 21.87
N LYS A 6 -24.38 -10.36 22.30
CA LYS A 6 -24.07 -11.68 21.65
C LYS A 6 -24.68 -11.80 20.26
N GLY A 7 -25.84 -11.17 20.02
CA GLY A 7 -26.49 -11.14 18.71
C GLY A 7 -25.65 -10.41 17.66
N TYR A 8 -25.12 -9.21 17.96
CA TYR A 8 -24.33 -8.43 17.01
C TYR A 8 -23.00 -9.09 16.64
N THR A 9 -22.33 -9.74 17.59
CA THR A 9 -21.10 -10.51 17.30
C THR A 9 -21.36 -11.70 16.39
N ALA A 10 -22.46 -12.44 16.59
CA ALA A 10 -22.84 -13.55 15.72
C ALA A 10 -23.18 -13.09 14.29
N HIS A 11 -23.89 -11.95 14.14
CA HIS A 11 -24.21 -11.39 12.82
C HIS A 11 -22.98 -10.84 12.11
N MET A 12 -22.03 -10.22 12.82
CA MET A 12 -20.77 -9.77 12.24
C MET A 12 -19.89 -10.92 11.79
N VAL A 13 -19.81 -12.00 12.58
CA VAL A 13 -19.08 -13.22 12.19
C VAL A 13 -19.75 -13.88 10.99
N LEU A 14 -21.08 -13.96 10.95
CA LEU A 14 -21.83 -14.49 9.82
C LEU A 14 -21.62 -13.65 8.55
N LEU A 15 -21.63 -12.30 8.67
CA LEU A 15 -21.37 -11.39 7.56
C LEU A 15 -19.93 -11.53 7.05
N ALA A 16 -18.95 -11.65 7.95
CA ALA A 16 -17.56 -11.88 7.60
C ALA A 16 -17.36 -13.25 6.92
N THR A 17 -18.07 -14.30 7.38
CA THR A 17 -18.02 -15.63 6.78
C THR A 17 -18.71 -15.62 5.40
N LEU A 18 -19.81 -14.89 5.24
CA LEU A 18 -20.47 -14.72 3.94
C LEU A 18 -19.60 -13.97 2.94
N MET A 19 -18.85 -12.94 3.38
CA MET A 19 -17.91 -12.25 2.51
C MET A 19 -16.74 -13.13 2.08
N VAL A 20 -16.26 -14.02 2.95
CA VAL A 20 -15.19 -14.98 2.61
C VAL A 20 -15.68 -16.05 1.63
N SER A 21 -16.96 -16.47 1.70
CA SER A 21 -17.51 -17.47 0.79
C SER A 21 -17.83 -16.94 -0.61
N THR A 22 -17.95 -15.62 -0.79
CA THR A 22 -18.13 -15.00 -2.13
C THR A 22 -16.82 -14.85 -2.89
N PHE A 23 -15.67 -14.99 -2.25
CA PHE A 23 -14.39 -15.23 -2.92
C PHE A 23 -14.28 -16.72 -3.32
N GLY A 24 -15.38 -17.30 -3.84
CA GLY A 24 -15.29 -18.51 -4.62
C GLY A 24 -14.31 -18.23 -5.75
N PHE A 25 -13.24 -19.01 -5.82
CA PHE A 25 -12.30 -19.01 -6.91
C PHE A 25 -13.07 -19.17 -8.22
N SER A 26 -13.56 -18.06 -8.77
CA SER A 26 -13.85 -17.99 -10.18
C SER A 26 -12.51 -18.31 -10.83
N GLN A 27 -12.46 -19.39 -11.57
CA GLN A 27 -11.36 -19.66 -12.48
C GLN A 27 -11.43 -18.57 -13.56
N THR A 28 -11.02 -17.36 -13.19
CA THR A 28 -10.67 -16.31 -14.13
C THR A 28 -9.37 -16.75 -14.77
N GLY A 29 -9.33 -16.69 -16.10
CA GLY A 29 -8.25 -17.21 -16.92
C GLY A 29 -6.83 -16.89 -16.42
N ASP A 30 -5.85 -17.47 -17.02
CA ASP A 30 -4.42 -17.64 -16.70
C ASP A 30 -3.60 -16.42 -16.20
N ASN A 31 -4.21 -15.25 -15.91
CA ASN A 31 -3.53 -13.99 -15.56
C ASN A 31 -3.79 -13.55 -14.10
N SER A 32 -3.87 -14.48 -13.18
CA SER A 32 -4.04 -14.16 -11.75
C SER A 32 -2.84 -14.62 -10.95
N ASP A 33 -2.28 -13.73 -10.12
CA ASP A 33 -1.13 -14.02 -9.25
C ASP A 33 -1.42 -13.76 -7.77
N LEU A 34 -0.89 -14.62 -6.89
CA LEU A 34 -0.91 -14.44 -5.45
C LEU A 34 0.47 -14.00 -4.96
N GLN A 35 0.53 -12.83 -4.36
CA GLN A 35 1.76 -12.20 -3.87
C GLN A 35 1.80 -12.08 -2.36
N SER A 36 3.01 -11.99 -1.81
CA SER A 36 3.24 -11.62 -0.42
C SER A 36 4.13 -10.39 -0.31
N TRP A 37 3.68 -9.36 0.44
CA TRP A 37 4.43 -8.13 0.67
C TRP A 37 4.73 -7.97 2.16
N ASN A 38 6.01 -8.06 2.51
CA ASN A 38 6.49 -8.06 3.88
C ASN A 38 7.29 -6.79 4.17
N THR A 39 6.88 -6.00 5.15
CA THR A 39 7.44 -4.67 5.41
C THR A 39 7.96 -4.55 6.84
N LEU A 40 9.18 -4.02 6.97
CA LEU A 40 9.74 -3.54 8.22
C LEU A 40 9.90 -2.02 8.13
N GLY A 41 9.35 -1.29 9.09
CA GLY A 41 9.38 0.16 9.13
C GLY A 41 9.94 0.71 10.43
N LEU A 42 10.70 1.79 10.31
CA LEU A 42 11.12 2.63 11.42
C LEU A 42 10.64 4.05 11.16
N GLU A 43 9.88 4.61 12.08
CA GLU A 43 9.37 5.97 11.99
C GLU A 43 9.95 6.82 13.11
N TYR A 44 10.43 8.02 12.79
CA TYR A 44 10.93 9.00 13.76
C TYR A 44 10.11 10.29 13.70
N GLU A 45 9.44 10.62 14.80
CA GLU A 45 8.63 11.83 14.98
C GLU A 45 9.35 12.80 15.97
N PRO A 46 10.27 13.69 15.49
CA PRO A 46 10.96 14.63 16.35
C PRO A 46 10.03 15.67 16.95
N ASN A 47 8.93 15.98 16.28
CA ASN A 47 7.91 16.91 16.72
C ASN A 47 6.58 16.63 16.00
N LYS A 48 5.53 17.45 16.28
CA LYS A 48 4.19 17.30 15.70
C LYS A 48 4.09 17.62 14.20
N LYS A 49 5.13 18.22 13.61
CA LYS A 49 5.12 18.66 12.19
C LYS A 49 5.90 17.71 11.29
N TRP A 50 6.99 17.13 11.79
CA TRP A 50 7.89 16.31 10.98
C TRP A 50 7.78 14.84 11.37
N SER A 51 7.74 13.99 10.37
CA SER A 51 7.90 12.54 10.47
C SER A 51 8.88 12.07 9.40
N PHE A 52 9.82 11.21 9.79
CA PHE A 52 10.81 10.57 8.91
C PHE A 52 10.62 9.07 9.03
N GLY A 53 10.56 8.40 7.88
CA GLY A 53 10.39 6.96 7.80
C GLY A 53 11.53 6.30 7.05
N LEU A 54 11.93 5.14 7.53
CA LEU A 54 12.78 4.18 6.83
C LEU A 54 11.98 2.88 6.69
N GLU A 55 11.84 2.39 5.48
CA GLU A 55 11.08 1.18 5.19
C GLU A 55 11.94 0.22 4.37
N GLN A 56 11.93 -1.04 4.76
CA GLN A 56 12.45 -2.16 3.99
C GLN A 56 11.30 -3.08 3.66
N GLN A 57 11.10 -3.40 2.37
CA GLN A 57 10.04 -4.31 1.94
C GLN A 57 10.61 -5.41 1.05
N LEU A 58 10.13 -6.63 1.25
CA LEU A 58 10.32 -7.78 0.39
C LEU A 58 8.98 -8.16 -0.22
N ARG A 59 8.97 -8.40 -1.54
CA ARG A 59 7.81 -8.89 -2.28
C ARG A 59 8.11 -10.22 -2.95
N LEU A 60 7.15 -11.09 -2.85
CA LEU A 60 7.15 -12.40 -3.50
C LEU A 60 5.96 -12.45 -4.46
N ASP A 61 6.15 -12.95 -5.65
CA ASP A 61 5.14 -13.21 -6.68
C ASP A 61 5.14 -14.68 -7.12
N GLU A 62 4.61 -14.98 -8.29
CA GLU A 62 4.47 -16.34 -8.82
C GLU A 62 3.89 -17.30 -7.78
N ASN A 63 2.72 -16.95 -7.22
CA ASN A 63 2.07 -17.66 -6.12
C ASN A 63 2.96 -17.78 -4.86
N ILE A 64 3.68 -16.71 -4.53
CA ILE A 64 4.59 -16.59 -3.37
C ILE A 64 5.82 -17.50 -3.50
N SER A 65 6.21 -17.91 -4.69
CA SER A 65 7.34 -18.82 -4.91
C SER A 65 8.63 -18.10 -5.26
N GLU A 66 8.57 -16.88 -5.82
CA GLU A 66 9.73 -16.13 -6.28
C GLU A 66 9.84 -14.76 -5.63
N ILE A 67 11.06 -14.23 -5.55
CA ILE A 67 11.28 -12.85 -5.13
C ILE A 67 11.07 -11.95 -6.35
N SER A 68 10.01 -11.14 -6.31
CA SER A 68 9.72 -10.13 -7.32
C SER A 68 10.62 -8.91 -7.16
N GLU A 69 10.57 -8.29 -5.99
CA GLU A 69 11.39 -7.12 -5.69
C GLU A 69 11.67 -6.98 -4.19
N TYR A 70 12.74 -6.30 -3.88
CA TYR A 70 12.94 -5.76 -2.54
C TYR A 70 13.47 -4.33 -2.63
N PHE A 71 13.09 -3.52 -1.65
CA PHE A 71 13.46 -2.11 -1.70
C PHE A 71 13.70 -1.50 -0.32
N THR A 72 14.48 -0.44 -0.33
CA THR A 72 14.64 0.49 0.79
C THR A 72 13.98 1.81 0.43
N GLN A 73 13.14 2.35 1.30
CA GLN A 73 12.48 3.63 1.11
C GLN A 73 12.73 4.57 2.28
N LEU A 74 13.07 5.81 1.95
CA LEU A 74 13.08 6.93 2.88
C LEU A 74 11.83 7.77 2.63
N GLU A 75 11.13 8.13 3.68
CA GLU A 75 9.97 9.02 3.62
C GLU A 75 10.17 10.22 4.55
N THR A 76 9.75 11.38 4.11
CA THR A 76 9.64 12.57 4.93
C THR A 76 8.24 13.14 4.78
N LYS A 77 7.59 13.47 5.91
CA LYS A 77 6.27 14.11 5.93
C LYS A 77 6.33 15.39 6.75
N TYR A 78 5.68 16.42 6.25
CA TYR A 78 5.52 17.70 6.93
C TYR A 78 4.04 18.05 7.07
N ALA A 79 3.57 18.16 8.31
CA ALA A 79 2.21 18.58 8.62
C ALA A 79 2.08 20.11 8.50
N ILE A 80 1.47 20.57 7.41
CA ILE A 80 1.16 21.99 7.21
C ILE A 80 0.08 22.40 8.21
N THR A 81 -0.94 21.57 8.37
CA THR A 81 -2.00 21.73 9.36
C THR A 81 -2.23 20.41 10.11
N LYS A 82 -3.19 20.37 11.05
CA LYS A 82 -3.62 19.12 11.69
C LYS A 82 -4.30 18.13 10.72
N LYS A 83 -4.77 18.63 9.57
CA LYS A 83 -5.54 17.86 8.59
C LYS A 83 -4.82 17.66 7.26
N PHE A 84 -3.85 18.49 6.95
CA PHE A 84 -3.16 18.48 5.66
C PHE A 84 -1.65 18.33 5.84
N ASP A 85 -1.08 17.36 5.16
CA ASP A 85 0.36 17.11 5.10
C ASP A 85 0.85 16.93 3.67
N ILE A 86 2.13 17.24 3.47
CA ILE A 86 2.88 16.95 2.26
C ILE A 86 3.98 15.94 2.58
N GLY A 87 4.34 15.11 1.62
CA GLY A 87 5.36 14.09 1.77
C GLY A 87 6.27 13.97 0.57
N LEU A 88 7.49 13.51 0.82
CA LEU A 88 8.46 13.11 -0.17
C LEU A 88 8.93 11.70 0.16
N GLY A 89 8.93 10.80 -0.82
CA GLY A 89 9.48 9.46 -0.71
C GLY A 89 10.56 9.22 -1.74
N LEU A 90 11.65 8.61 -1.32
CA LEU A 90 12.76 8.17 -2.17
C LEU A 90 12.94 6.68 -1.98
N ARG A 91 12.95 5.90 -3.05
CA ARG A 91 13.03 4.45 -2.99
C ARG A 91 14.09 3.92 -3.96
N TYR A 92 14.97 3.07 -3.44
CA TYR A 92 15.86 2.24 -4.22
C TYR A 92 15.30 0.83 -4.26
N ILE A 93 15.15 0.28 -5.46
CA ILE A 93 14.49 -1.01 -5.73
C ILE A 93 15.48 -1.94 -6.42
N ARG A 94 15.53 -3.19 -5.96
CA ARG A 94 16.07 -4.32 -6.68
C ARG A 94 14.88 -5.17 -7.15
N GLU A 95 14.63 -5.16 -8.45
CA GLU A 95 13.53 -5.87 -9.12
C GLU A 95 14.09 -7.07 -9.84
N ASN A 96 13.46 -8.20 -9.72
CA ASN A 96 13.84 -9.42 -10.42
C ASN A 96 13.18 -9.41 -11.79
N ASP A 97 13.95 -9.35 -12.84
CA ASP A 97 13.48 -9.50 -14.21
C ASP A 97 13.73 -10.96 -14.65
N ASN A 98 12.65 -11.71 -14.75
CA ASN A 98 12.65 -13.09 -15.23
C ASN A 98 12.16 -13.20 -16.68
N GLU A 99 11.97 -12.08 -17.38
CA GLU A 99 11.47 -12.04 -18.75
C GLU A 99 12.60 -11.90 -19.77
N GLY A 100 12.39 -12.46 -20.97
CA GLY A 100 13.29 -12.28 -22.10
C GLY A 100 14.59 -13.08 -22.03
N ASN A 101 15.57 -12.64 -22.85
CA ASN A 101 16.85 -13.34 -23.03
C ASN A 101 17.93 -12.93 -22.01
N VAL A 102 17.76 -11.79 -21.35
CA VAL A 102 18.66 -11.30 -20.30
C VAL A 102 17.83 -11.21 -19.03
N GLN A 103 18.15 -12.08 -18.10
CA GLN A 103 17.44 -12.19 -16.83
C GLN A 103 18.33 -11.79 -15.67
N GLY A 104 17.76 -11.31 -14.59
CA GLY A 104 18.47 -10.97 -13.37
C GLY A 104 17.85 -9.81 -12.63
N TYR A 105 18.62 -9.24 -11.69
CA TYR A 105 18.13 -8.14 -10.88
C TYR A 105 18.49 -6.79 -11.51
N GLU A 106 17.46 -6.01 -11.74
CA GLU A 106 17.56 -4.62 -12.16
C GLU A 106 17.51 -3.66 -10.98
N ASN A 107 18.13 -2.50 -11.15
CA ASN A 107 18.14 -1.47 -10.13
C ASN A 107 17.27 -0.31 -10.57
N HIS A 108 16.27 0.04 -9.76
CA HIS A 108 15.41 1.19 -10.05
C HIS A 108 15.47 2.22 -8.95
N PHE A 109 15.31 3.47 -9.35
CA PHE A 109 15.07 4.57 -8.44
C PHE A 109 13.67 5.11 -8.63
N ARG A 110 12.96 5.32 -7.51
CA ARG A 110 11.64 5.92 -7.51
C ARG A 110 11.57 7.06 -6.54
N PHE A 111 11.03 8.18 -6.97
CA PHE A 111 10.59 9.21 -6.05
C PHE A 111 9.08 9.42 -6.12
N ASN A 112 8.50 9.94 -5.07
CA ASN A 112 7.11 10.36 -5.05
C ASN A 112 6.92 11.62 -4.20
N VAL A 113 5.97 12.43 -4.61
CA VAL A 113 5.49 13.59 -3.86
C VAL A 113 4.03 13.36 -3.52
N ASP A 114 3.68 13.58 -2.25
CA ASP A 114 2.35 13.33 -1.71
C ASP A 114 1.71 14.61 -1.20
N ALA A 115 0.42 14.76 -1.45
CA ALA A 115 -0.47 15.69 -0.75
C ALA A 115 -1.57 14.87 -0.08
N SER A 116 -1.71 14.97 1.23
CA SER A 116 -2.65 14.18 1.99
C SER A 116 -3.57 15.06 2.84
N TYR A 117 -4.85 14.69 2.86
CA TYR A 117 -5.85 15.33 3.69
C TYR A 117 -6.57 14.28 4.53
N LYS A 118 -6.75 14.56 5.81
CA LYS A 118 -7.48 13.69 6.74
C LYS A 118 -8.47 14.47 7.57
N HIS A 119 -9.61 13.86 7.85
CA HIS A 119 -10.53 14.36 8.85
C HIS A 119 -11.20 13.22 9.60
N LYS A 120 -11.58 13.50 10.85
CA LYS A 120 -12.21 12.54 11.74
C LYS A 120 -13.66 12.96 12.02
N ILE A 121 -14.57 12.00 11.91
CA ILE A 121 -15.99 12.12 12.27
C ILE A 121 -16.27 11.06 13.31
N ASN A 122 -16.36 11.44 14.59
CA ASN A 122 -16.41 10.51 15.71
C ASN A 122 -15.25 9.50 15.66
N ASN A 123 -15.54 8.20 15.56
CA ASN A 123 -14.56 7.12 15.50
C ASN A 123 -14.14 6.78 14.07
N LEU A 124 -14.68 7.46 13.06
CA LEU A 124 -14.35 7.25 11.65
C LEU A 124 -13.29 8.27 11.21
N GLU A 125 -12.15 7.80 10.72
CA GLU A 125 -11.12 8.64 10.10
C GLU A 125 -11.11 8.41 8.59
N LEU A 126 -11.30 9.49 7.83
CA LEU A 126 -11.22 9.53 6.38
C LEU A 126 -9.90 10.16 5.95
N LYS A 127 -9.21 9.50 5.03
CA LYS A 127 -7.90 9.93 4.49
C LYS A 127 -7.95 9.96 2.97
N TYR A 128 -7.44 11.02 2.38
CA TYR A 128 -7.28 11.16 0.94
C TYR A 128 -5.82 11.46 0.64
N ARG A 129 -5.28 10.88 -0.42
CA ARG A 129 -3.91 11.15 -0.86
C ARG A 129 -3.88 11.27 -2.37
N LEU A 130 -3.29 12.36 -2.84
CA LEU A 130 -2.82 12.52 -4.20
C LEU A 130 -1.31 12.29 -4.21
N ARG A 131 -0.83 11.42 -5.09
CA ARG A 131 0.59 11.09 -5.24
C ARG A 131 1.01 11.24 -6.69
N TYR A 132 2.04 12.03 -6.92
CA TYR A 132 2.86 11.91 -8.12
C TYR A 132 4.00 10.94 -7.85
N GLN A 133 4.28 10.04 -8.77
CA GLN A 133 5.34 9.04 -8.69
C GLN A 133 6.09 8.96 -10.01
N ASN A 134 7.41 8.83 -9.92
CA ASN A 134 8.29 8.58 -11.06
C ASN A 134 9.25 7.43 -10.70
N LYS A 135 9.39 6.43 -11.58
CA LYS A 135 10.28 5.28 -11.43
C LYS A 135 11.11 5.14 -12.70
N ASN A 136 12.44 5.05 -12.55
CA ASN A 136 13.40 4.86 -13.63
C ASN A 136 14.29 3.69 -13.32
N GLU A 137 14.77 2.99 -14.33
CA GLU A 137 15.87 2.06 -14.21
C GLU A 137 17.20 2.82 -14.09
N LEU A 138 18.09 2.34 -13.23
CA LEU A 138 19.40 2.95 -13.03
C LEU A 138 20.43 2.36 -13.97
N GLY A 139 21.15 3.21 -14.70
CA GLY A 139 22.20 2.80 -15.61
C GLY A 139 21.75 2.63 -17.05
N ILE A 140 20.44 2.74 -17.32
CA ILE A 140 19.87 2.68 -18.66
C ILE A 140 19.15 3.99 -18.94
N GLY A 141 19.37 4.55 -20.11
CA GLY A 141 18.80 5.82 -20.51
C GLY A 141 17.72 5.67 -21.60
N THR A 142 17.06 6.79 -21.92
CA THR A 142 16.01 6.81 -22.95
C THR A 142 16.52 6.39 -24.34
N SER A 143 17.80 6.59 -24.63
CA SER A 143 18.43 6.09 -25.87
C SER A 143 18.57 4.58 -25.93
N GLU A 144 18.48 3.90 -24.78
CA GLU A 144 18.59 2.44 -24.63
C GLU A 144 17.21 1.79 -24.37
N GLY A 145 16.14 2.61 -24.34
CA GLY A 145 14.76 2.15 -24.26
C GLY A 145 14.09 2.28 -22.90
N ASP A 146 14.80 2.74 -21.84
CA ASP A 146 14.14 3.01 -20.56
C ASP A 146 13.47 4.39 -20.55
N TYR A 147 12.18 4.35 -20.33
CA TYR A 147 11.37 5.56 -20.12
C TYR A 147 10.84 5.59 -18.70
N ALA A 148 10.92 6.76 -18.08
CA ALA A 148 10.40 6.95 -16.73
C ALA A 148 8.93 6.54 -16.62
N LYS A 149 8.63 5.56 -15.76
CA LYS A 149 7.25 5.15 -15.45
C LYS A 149 6.62 6.15 -14.48
N GLN A 150 5.76 7.02 -15.01
CA GLN A 150 5.14 8.11 -14.27
C GLN A 150 3.68 7.79 -13.94
N TYR A 151 3.26 8.15 -12.72
CA TYR A 151 1.90 7.94 -12.26
C TYR A 151 1.37 9.11 -11.46
N LEU A 152 0.10 9.45 -11.69
CA LEU A 152 -0.71 10.20 -10.75
C LEU A 152 -1.67 9.22 -10.08
N ARG A 153 -1.65 9.18 -8.73
CA ARG A 153 -2.40 8.19 -7.96
C ARG A 153 -3.31 8.91 -6.98
N LEU A 154 -4.59 8.58 -7.00
CA LEU A 154 -5.58 9.07 -6.05
C LEU A 154 -6.03 7.91 -5.15
N LYS A 155 -5.91 8.11 -3.84
CA LYS A 155 -6.31 7.15 -2.81
C LYS A 155 -7.30 7.77 -1.85
N ALA A 156 -8.37 7.02 -1.57
CA ALA A 156 -9.28 7.27 -0.46
C ALA A 156 -9.21 6.11 0.53
N ALA A 157 -9.19 6.41 1.82
CA ALA A 157 -9.15 5.39 2.86
C ALA A 157 -10.07 5.76 4.02
N VAL A 158 -10.61 4.74 4.66
CA VAL A 158 -11.43 4.82 5.85
C VAL A 158 -10.84 3.89 6.92
N GLU A 159 -10.78 4.39 8.15
CA GLU A 159 -10.33 3.66 9.34
C GLU A 159 -11.36 3.88 10.44
N TYR A 160 -11.75 2.81 11.11
CA TYR A 160 -12.69 2.88 12.23
C TYR A 160 -12.00 2.45 13.52
N ASP A 161 -12.05 3.34 14.52
CA ASP A 161 -11.46 3.16 15.85
C ASP A 161 -12.55 2.66 16.81
N PHE A 162 -12.51 1.39 17.19
CA PHE A 162 -13.45 0.80 18.13
C PHE A 162 -12.98 1.02 19.58
N ASP A 163 -13.81 1.62 20.41
CA ASP A 163 -13.45 2.01 21.80
C ASP A 163 -12.92 0.87 22.68
N ASN A 164 -13.33 -0.38 22.41
CA ASN A 164 -12.97 -1.54 23.24
C ASN A 164 -12.28 -2.66 22.45
N TRP A 165 -11.84 -2.41 21.24
CA TRP A 165 -11.15 -3.38 20.41
C TRP A 165 -9.76 -2.87 20.04
N LYS A 166 -8.79 -3.78 20.00
CA LYS A 166 -7.39 -3.42 19.73
C LYS A 166 -7.02 -3.41 18.24
N LEU A 167 -7.95 -3.83 17.40
CA LEU A 167 -7.77 -3.88 15.96
C LEU A 167 -8.53 -2.74 15.31
N ASP A 168 -7.85 -1.93 14.53
CA ASP A 168 -8.42 -0.81 13.78
C ASP A 168 -8.64 -1.26 12.32
N PRO A 169 -9.86 -1.68 11.93
CA PRO A 169 -10.11 -2.11 10.56
C PRO A 169 -10.01 -0.92 9.60
N LYS A 170 -9.43 -1.19 8.45
CA LYS A 170 -9.15 -0.22 7.40
C LYS A 170 -9.62 -0.73 6.06
N PHE A 171 -10.18 0.17 5.28
CA PHE A 171 -10.42 -0.05 3.87
C PHE A 171 -9.84 1.10 3.06
N SER A 172 -9.31 0.83 1.89
CA SER A 172 -8.93 1.88 0.94
C SER A 172 -9.11 1.45 -0.49
N ALA A 173 -9.45 2.43 -1.32
CA ALA A 173 -9.46 2.33 -2.77
C ALA A 173 -8.45 3.32 -3.34
N GLU A 174 -7.71 2.89 -4.37
CA GLU A 174 -6.72 3.70 -5.05
C GLU A 174 -6.82 3.47 -6.55
N ILE A 175 -6.72 4.54 -7.34
CA ILE A 175 -6.69 4.48 -8.80
C ILE A 175 -5.37 5.07 -9.29
N PHE A 176 -4.84 4.49 -10.36
CA PHE A 176 -3.56 4.86 -10.96
C PHE A 176 -3.83 5.39 -12.37
N ASN A 177 -3.36 6.59 -12.63
CA ASN A 177 -3.28 7.15 -13.95
C ASN A 177 -1.81 7.14 -14.36
N ARG A 178 -1.47 6.41 -15.42
CA ARG A 178 -0.14 6.36 -16.01
C ARG A 178 -0.03 7.39 -17.10
N PHE A 179 1.08 8.13 -17.15
CA PHE A 179 1.40 9.08 -18.20
C PHE A 179 2.91 9.01 -18.50
N GLU A 180 3.25 8.57 -19.67
CA GLU A 180 4.65 8.39 -20.10
C GLU A 180 4.87 8.95 -21.51
N ASN A 181 3.93 8.69 -22.40
CA ASN A 181 3.91 9.10 -23.80
C ASN A 181 2.47 9.40 -24.21
N GLU A 182 2.28 10.09 -25.30
CA GLU A 182 0.97 10.56 -25.80
C GLU A 182 -0.09 9.46 -25.93
N ASP A 183 0.34 8.20 -26.14
CA ASP A 183 -0.57 7.04 -26.28
C ASP A 183 -0.86 6.26 -24.99
N ALA A 184 -0.20 6.59 -23.89
CA ALA A 184 -0.27 5.83 -22.63
C ALA A 184 -1.00 6.56 -21.48
N ASP A 185 -1.52 7.76 -21.72
CA ASP A 185 -2.21 8.56 -20.70
C ASP A 185 -3.58 7.99 -20.38
N GLN A 186 -3.62 7.03 -19.44
CA GLN A 186 -4.90 6.45 -19.03
C GLN A 186 -4.87 5.88 -17.61
N TYR A 187 -6.08 5.72 -17.06
CA TYR A 187 -6.26 4.92 -15.87
C TYR A 187 -5.99 3.46 -16.21
N ASN A 188 -4.91 2.93 -15.67
CA ASN A 188 -4.42 1.60 -16.05
C ASN A 188 -4.51 0.56 -14.93
N LYS A 189 -4.81 0.99 -13.69
CA LYS A 189 -4.92 0.08 -12.56
C LYS A 189 -5.79 0.67 -11.45
N TYR A 190 -6.55 -0.20 -10.77
CA TYR A 190 -7.11 0.15 -9.47
C TYR A 190 -6.68 -0.85 -8.40
N ARG A 191 -6.81 -0.46 -7.14
CA ARG A 191 -6.38 -1.22 -5.98
C ARG A 191 -7.35 -1.05 -4.83
N LEU A 192 -7.83 -2.16 -4.31
CA LEU A 192 -8.63 -2.22 -3.08
C LEU A 192 -7.78 -2.84 -1.98
N THR A 193 -7.86 -2.31 -0.76
CA THR A 193 -7.09 -2.85 0.37
C THR A 193 -7.99 -2.93 1.60
N PHE A 194 -8.05 -4.11 2.21
CA PHE A 194 -8.62 -4.36 3.51
C PHE A 194 -7.51 -4.72 4.48
N GLY A 195 -7.53 -4.18 5.67
CA GLY A 195 -6.49 -4.49 6.64
C GLY A 195 -6.86 -4.07 8.04
N THR A 196 -5.97 -4.40 8.94
CA THR A 196 -6.06 -4.00 10.34
C THR A 196 -4.67 -3.83 10.92
N ASP A 197 -4.58 -2.96 11.94
CA ASP A 197 -3.35 -2.78 12.71
C ASP A 197 -3.58 -3.16 14.16
N TYR A 198 -2.55 -3.76 14.78
CA TYR A 198 -2.48 -4.05 16.19
C TYR A 198 -1.32 -3.29 16.83
N LYS A 199 -1.63 -2.39 17.76
CA LYS A 199 -0.62 -1.62 18.50
C LYS A 199 -0.13 -2.41 19.71
N ILE A 200 1.15 -2.76 19.69
CA ILE A 200 1.83 -3.41 20.83
C ILE A 200 2.52 -2.31 21.64
N LYS A 201 2.09 -2.18 22.91
CA LYS A 201 2.64 -1.15 23.81
C LYS A 201 4.17 -1.26 23.90
N ASN A 202 4.88 -0.17 23.60
CA ASN A 202 6.33 -0.03 23.59
C ASN A 202 7.09 -0.86 22.52
N PHE A 203 6.41 -1.65 21.69
CA PHE A 203 7.04 -2.50 20.68
C PHE A 203 6.68 -2.13 19.24
N GLY A 204 5.78 -1.17 19.04
CA GLY A 204 5.38 -0.75 17.70
C GLY A 204 4.02 -1.26 17.27
N LYS A 205 3.85 -1.39 15.97
CA LYS A 205 2.58 -1.70 15.34
C LYS A 205 2.75 -2.83 14.35
N LEU A 206 1.94 -3.87 14.49
CA LEU A 206 1.80 -4.94 13.51
C LEU A 206 0.59 -4.63 12.63
N GLY A 207 0.71 -4.83 11.33
CA GLY A 207 -0.37 -4.72 10.36
C GLY A 207 -0.49 -5.98 9.53
N LEU A 208 -1.72 -6.33 9.22
CA LEU A 208 -2.07 -7.38 8.28
C LEU A 208 -3.07 -6.79 7.28
N TYR A 209 -2.87 -7.05 6.00
CA TYR A 209 -3.81 -6.62 4.98
C TYR A 209 -3.92 -7.63 3.84
N TYR A 210 -5.10 -7.63 3.23
CA TYR A 210 -5.34 -8.19 1.92
C TYR A 210 -5.56 -7.07 0.93
N ARG A 211 -4.96 -7.20 -0.24
CA ARG A 211 -5.05 -6.22 -1.31
C ARG A 211 -5.40 -6.92 -2.61
N PHE A 212 -6.32 -6.32 -3.32
CA PHE A 212 -6.72 -6.71 -4.66
C PHE A 212 -6.28 -5.61 -5.63
N GLU A 213 -5.53 -5.97 -6.65
CA GLU A 213 -5.16 -5.07 -7.75
C GLU A 213 -5.67 -5.64 -9.04
N GLU A 214 -6.12 -4.78 -9.92
CA GLU A 214 -6.53 -5.15 -11.26
C GLU A 214 -6.09 -4.10 -12.27
N SER A 215 -5.49 -4.57 -13.35
CA SER A 215 -5.18 -3.77 -14.52
C SER A 215 -6.45 -3.47 -15.30
N ILE A 216 -6.60 -2.25 -15.78
CA ILE A 216 -7.73 -1.80 -16.58
C ILE A 216 -7.22 -1.06 -17.81
N ASN A 217 -8.01 -1.04 -18.89
CA ASN A 217 -7.64 -0.40 -20.14
C ASN A 217 -6.32 -0.93 -20.73
N VAL A 218 -6.10 -2.23 -20.61
CA VAL A 218 -5.00 -2.97 -21.20
C VAL A 218 -5.55 -4.16 -21.97
N ASP A 219 -4.84 -4.64 -22.99
CA ASP A 219 -5.31 -5.75 -23.85
C ASP A 219 -5.50 -7.04 -23.05
N ILE A 220 -4.62 -7.28 -22.08
CA ILE A 220 -4.64 -8.47 -21.23
C ILE A 220 -4.65 -7.99 -19.78
N PRO A 221 -5.83 -7.90 -19.12
CA PRO A 221 -5.92 -7.52 -17.73
C PRO A 221 -5.26 -8.55 -16.80
N GLU A 222 -4.51 -8.06 -15.81
CA GLU A 222 -3.88 -8.86 -14.77
C GLU A 222 -4.58 -8.61 -13.46
N THR A 223 -4.86 -9.69 -12.73
CA THR A 223 -5.42 -9.67 -11.38
C THR A 223 -4.35 -10.09 -10.38
N THR A 224 -4.08 -9.25 -9.38
CA THR A 224 -3.10 -9.57 -8.33
C THR A 224 -3.77 -9.59 -6.96
N HIS A 225 -3.62 -10.71 -6.26
CA HIS A 225 -4.02 -10.90 -4.87
C HIS A 225 -2.80 -10.78 -3.97
N ILE A 226 -2.81 -9.89 -2.98
CA ILE A 226 -1.64 -9.63 -2.15
C ILE A 226 -2.01 -9.82 -0.67
N ILE A 227 -1.26 -10.67 0.00
CA ILE A 227 -1.27 -10.78 1.46
C ILE A 227 -0.06 -9.99 1.98
N GLY A 228 -0.30 -9.03 2.87
CA GLY A 228 0.77 -8.17 3.36
C GLY A 228 0.89 -8.13 4.87
N PHE A 229 2.15 -8.19 5.34
CA PHE A 229 2.53 -8.05 6.73
C PHE A 229 3.39 -6.81 6.91
N ASN A 230 3.03 -5.99 7.89
CA ASN A 230 3.79 -4.79 8.21
C ASN A 230 4.17 -4.81 9.69
N TYR A 231 5.41 -4.49 9.98
CA TYR A 231 5.82 -4.10 11.32
C TYR A 231 6.42 -2.71 11.27
N THR A 232 5.95 -1.81 12.14
CA THR A 232 6.48 -0.44 12.23
C THR A 232 6.81 -0.10 13.67
N TYR A 233 8.05 0.31 13.91
CA TYR A 233 8.48 0.88 15.19
C TYR A 233 8.53 2.40 15.09
N THR A 234 7.85 3.10 16.00
CA THR A 234 7.81 4.58 16.00
C THR A 234 8.56 5.14 17.20
N ILE A 235 9.58 5.95 16.92
CA ILE A 235 10.33 6.73 17.92
C ILE A 235 9.72 8.13 17.98
N LYS A 236 9.19 8.50 19.15
CA LYS A 236 8.68 9.85 19.41
C LYS A 236 9.59 10.60 20.34
N ASN A 237 9.98 11.81 19.96
CA ASN A 237 10.68 12.68 20.88
C ASN A 237 9.69 13.16 21.95
N LYS A 238 9.84 12.62 23.16
CA LYS A 238 9.09 13.11 24.33
C LYS A 238 9.66 14.49 24.67
N LYS A 239 8.99 15.58 24.26
CA LYS A 239 9.28 16.87 24.87
C LYS A 239 9.08 16.73 26.39
N LYS A 240 10.15 17.00 27.13
CA LYS A 240 10.05 17.32 28.56
C LYS A 240 9.20 18.57 28.76
#